data_876af587d4dd78ca5d6af7009e6769a4
#
_entry.id   876af587d4dd78ca5d6af7009e6769a4
#
_cell.length_a   1.000
_cell.length_b   1.000
_cell.length_c   1.000
_cell.angle_alpha   90.00
_cell.angle_beta   90.00
_cell.angle_gamma   90.00
#
_symmetry.space_group_name_H-M   'P 1'
#
loop_
_entity.id
_entity.type
_entity.pdbx_description
1 polymer ?
#
loop_
_entity_poly.entity_id
_entity_poly.type
_entity_poly.pdbx_seq_one_letter_code
_entity_poly.pdbx_strand_id
1 'polypeptide(L)'
;MPIDSLFGDAGASLDWQYIISYAILLAPAVIPGVLFVYSFIKEPRQFRNALFLFATLAWSSILLVLRLNNFILGLILVTLVLLTPFLTIGFLLINTIVVVRNNGFSLTSMLPFLMAGFLVLLIASPTIVNYFDPDVRHIIVFVLGLFTLEGLWFSFTFMALLFYSWVYRLLPRRRQYDYIIIHGAGLDGPRPTPLLAGRIDKALELWNKQHQHGKFVVSGGQGADEVVSEAQAMRDYLLEKGVPGDAILMEDKSTTTWENLRYSLAIINADRATGVDATSSAAVASSGDVTTTASDASTSNASGTVASNGDFTTAVVTSDFHVFRCAEYAHNLGIKADGIGSHTKGWYWPTAFIREFIAITKAHLWPYLVIGGLYTLINVLNYAFFYLGVA
;
A
#
# COMPACT_ATOMS: atom_id res chain seq x y z
N MET A 1 -14.37 21.58 -30.34
CA MET A 1 -13.47 21.94 -31.46
C MET A 1 -12.74 20.67 -31.88
N PRO A 2 -12.82 20.20 -33.13
CA PRO A 2 -12.22 18.92 -33.54
C PRO A 2 -10.69 19.03 -33.57
N ILE A 3 -10.00 18.00 -33.10
CA ILE A 3 -8.53 17.91 -33.13
C ILE A 3 -8.00 17.88 -34.58
N ASP A 4 -8.86 17.55 -35.54
CA ASP A 4 -8.53 17.51 -36.97
C ASP A 4 -8.18 18.88 -37.58
N SER A 5 -8.54 20.00 -36.91
CA SER A 5 -8.11 21.35 -37.29
C SER A 5 -6.65 21.68 -36.94
N LEU A 6 -5.97 20.81 -36.15
CA LEU A 6 -4.55 20.99 -35.80
C LEU A 6 -3.57 20.54 -36.90
N PHE A 7 -4.02 19.69 -37.82
CA PHE A 7 -3.17 19.11 -38.87
C PHE A 7 -3.56 19.56 -40.30
N GLY A 8 -4.54 20.45 -40.40
CA GLY A 8 -4.92 21.05 -41.68
C GLY A 8 -4.15 22.34 -41.93
N ASP A 9 -3.32 22.34 -42.92
CA ASP A 9 -2.46 23.39 -43.48
C ASP A 9 -1.08 23.56 -42.84
N ALA A 10 -0.09 22.97 -43.47
CA ALA A 10 1.34 23.13 -43.18
C ALA A 10 1.91 24.55 -43.46
N GLY A 11 1.06 25.57 -43.39
CA GLY A 11 1.41 26.98 -43.63
C GLY A 11 0.83 27.95 -42.61
N ALA A 12 0.01 27.47 -41.65
CA ALA A 12 -0.55 28.34 -40.61
C ALA A 12 0.55 28.66 -39.58
N SER A 13 0.76 29.96 -39.32
CA SER A 13 1.57 30.41 -38.16
C SER A 13 1.15 29.70 -36.93
N LEU A 14 2.11 29.04 -36.24
CA LEU A 14 1.88 28.38 -34.95
C LEU A 14 1.19 29.37 -34.01
N ASP A 15 -0.11 29.16 -33.78
CA ASP A 15 -0.83 29.98 -32.82
C ASP A 15 -0.48 29.50 -31.40
N TRP A 16 0.40 30.23 -30.72
CA TRP A 16 0.86 29.94 -29.39
C TRP A 16 -0.27 29.78 -28.36
N GLN A 17 -1.41 30.44 -28.59
CA GLN A 17 -2.57 30.32 -27.69
C GLN A 17 -3.17 28.90 -27.76
N TYR A 18 -3.23 28.30 -28.96
CA TYR A 18 -3.67 26.91 -29.10
C TYR A 18 -2.70 25.94 -28.45
N ILE A 19 -1.39 26.11 -28.67
CA ILE A 19 -0.36 25.24 -28.09
C ILE A 19 -0.43 25.28 -26.56
N ILE A 20 -0.51 26.48 -25.99
CA ILE A 20 -0.62 26.66 -24.54
C ILE A 20 -1.90 26.03 -24.01
N SER A 21 -3.05 26.23 -24.68
CA SER A 21 -4.33 25.65 -24.27
C SER A 21 -4.30 24.13 -24.26
N TYR A 22 -3.72 23.51 -25.30
CA TYR A 22 -3.55 22.04 -25.33
C TYR A 22 -2.53 21.55 -24.30
N ALA A 23 -1.44 22.27 -24.10
CA ALA A 23 -0.46 21.92 -23.06
C ALA A 23 -1.11 21.91 -21.66
N ILE A 24 -1.91 22.93 -21.34
CA ILE A 24 -2.67 23.02 -20.09
C ILE A 24 -3.68 21.87 -19.98
N LEU A 25 -4.39 21.55 -21.07
CA LEU A 25 -5.38 20.47 -21.09
C LEU A 25 -4.73 19.09 -20.89
N LEU A 26 -3.56 18.85 -21.48
CA LEU A 26 -2.87 17.55 -21.41
C LEU A 26 -2.00 17.39 -20.17
N ALA A 27 -1.51 18.48 -19.58
CA ALA A 27 -0.59 18.45 -18.45
C ALA A 27 -1.05 17.57 -17.28
N PRO A 28 -2.32 17.58 -16.85
CA PRO A 28 -2.79 16.73 -15.74
C PRO A 28 -2.78 15.22 -16.04
N ALA A 29 -2.67 14.82 -17.32
CA ALA A 29 -2.46 13.43 -17.71
C ALA A 29 -0.97 13.11 -17.90
N VAL A 30 -0.26 13.98 -18.60
CA VAL A 30 1.14 13.74 -19.03
C VAL A 30 2.10 13.81 -17.84
N ILE A 31 1.97 14.83 -16.99
CA ILE A 31 2.89 15.02 -15.86
C ILE A 31 2.83 13.83 -14.88
N PRO A 32 1.65 13.42 -14.34
CA PRO A 32 1.58 12.25 -13.50
C PRO A 32 1.99 10.96 -14.23
N GLY A 33 1.69 10.84 -15.53
CA GLY A 33 2.09 9.68 -16.34
C GLY A 33 3.61 9.52 -16.43
N VAL A 34 4.34 10.59 -16.69
CA VAL A 34 5.81 10.59 -16.72
C VAL A 34 6.37 10.29 -15.34
N LEU A 35 5.81 10.92 -14.29
CA LEU A 35 6.21 10.67 -12.91
C LEU A 35 5.93 9.22 -12.49
N PHE A 36 4.81 8.66 -12.93
CA PHE A 36 4.49 7.24 -12.70
C PHE A 36 5.54 6.33 -13.33
N VAL A 37 5.81 6.47 -14.62
CA VAL A 37 6.78 5.63 -15.34
C VAL A 37 8.15 5.71 -14.68
N TYR A 38 8.63 6.93 -14.41
CA TYR A 38 9.93 7.13 -13.75
C TYR A 38 9.99 6.49 -12.35
N SER A 39 8.96 6.72 -11.53
CA SER A 39 8.90 6.20 -10.17
C SER A 39 8.72 4.67 -10.14
N PHE A 40 7.87 4.13 -11.04
CA PHE A 40 7.59 2.70 -11.14
C PHE A 40 8.80 1.87 -11.58
N ILE A 41 9.56 2.35 -12.56
CA ILE A 41 10.79 1.68 -13.00
C ILE A 41 11.82 1.63 -11.87
N LYS A 42 11.93 2.69 -11.09
CA LYS A 42 12.84 2.73 -9.93
C LYS A 42 12.37 1.80 -8.81
N GLU A 43 11.10 1.89 -8.45
CA GLU A 43 10.56 1.18 -7.30
C GLU A 43 9.02 1.07 -7.38
N PRO A 44 8.49 -0.10 -7.77
CA PRO A 44 7.05 -0.31 -7.89
C PRO A 44 6.30 -0.37 -6.54
N ARG A 45 7.01 -0.47 -5.41
CA ARG A 45 6.44 -0.67 -4.07
C ARG A 45 6.08 0.63 -3.34
N GLN A 46 6.09 1.78 -4.00
CA GLN A 46 5.83 3.07 -3.38
C GLN A 46 4.39 3.54 -3.58
N PHE A 47 3.78 4.06 -2.50
CA PHE A 47 2.40 4.58 -2.51
C PHE A 47 2.17 5.69 -3.55
N ARG A 48 3.17 6.55 -3.80
CA ARG A 48 3.06 7.61 -4.81
C ARG A 48 2.74 7.09 -6.23
N ASN A 49 3.14 5.85 -6.55
CA ASN A 49 2.81 5.24 -7.84
C ASN A 49 1.30 5.04 -8.01
N ALA A 50 0.60 4.73 -6.92
CA ALA A 50 -0.85 4.64 -6.93
C ALA A 50 -1.49 5.97 -7.34
N LEU A 51 -1.02 7.07 -6.74
CA LEU A 51 -1.54 8.41 -7.01
C LEU A 51 -1.29 8.84 -8.46
N PHE A 52 -0.06 8.68 -8.93
CA PHE A 52 0.33 9.05 -10.28
C PHE A 52 -0.43 8.25 -11.35
N LEU A 53 -0.50 6.93 -11.19
CA LEU A 53 -1.23 6.08 -12.13
C LEU A 53 -2.72 6.43 -12.17
N PHE A 54 -3.34 6.55 -11.00
CA PHE A 54 -4.78 6.82 -10.91
C PHE A 54 -5.13 8.21 -11.46
N ALA A 55 -4.33 9.24 -11.15
CA ALA A 55 -4.50 10.59 -11.70
C ALA A 55 -4.37 10.59 -13.24
N THR A 56 -3.35 9.92 -13.78
CA THR A 56 -3.15 9.78 -15.23
C THR A 56 -4.35 9.13 -15.90
N LEU A 57 -4.82 7.98 -15.37
CA LEU A 57 -5.92 7.25 -15.97
C LEU A 57 -7.25 8.01 -15.85
N ALA A 58 -7.51 8.64 -14.70
CA ALA A 58 -8.73 9.42 -14.49
C ALA A 58 -8.81 10.59 -15.48
N TRP A 59 -7.73 11.39 -15.61
CA TRP A 59 -7.72 12.51 -16.54
C TRP A 59 -7.75 12.05 -18.00
N SER A 60 -6.98 11.02 -18.36
CA SER A 60 -6.98 10.44 -19.71
C SER A 60 -8.37 9.91 -20.11
N SER A 61 -9.12 9.34 -19.16
CA SER A 61 -10.50 8.89 -19.41
C SER A 61 -11.42 10.05 -19.73
N ILE A 62 -11.29 11.19 -19.02
CA ILE A 62 -12.05 12.42 -19.31
C ILE A 62 -11.72 12.91 -20.72
N LEU A 63 -10.42 13.01 -21.06
CA LEU A 63 -9.99 13.45 -22.40
C LEU A 63 -10.50 12.53 -23.50
N LEU A 64 -10.48 11.22 -23.27
CA LEU A 64 -11.01 10.24 -24.23
C LEU A 64 -12.51 10.45 -24.48
N VAL A 65 -13.30 10.65 -23.41
CA VAL A 65 -14.75 10.92 -23.54
C VAL A 65 -15.00 12.19 -24.34
N LEU A 66 -14.26 13.26 -24.02
CA LEU A 66 -14.36 14.53 -24.74
C LEU A 66 -13.96 14.37 -26.22
N ARG A 67 -12.93 13.59 -26.53
CA ARG A 67 -12.46 13.33 -27.89
C ARG A 67 -13.44 12.52 -28.73
N LEU A 68 -14.05 11.49 -28.13
CA LEU A 68 -15.01 10.64 -28.82
C LEU A 68 -16.28 11.39 -29.21
N ASN A 69 -16.57 12.52 -28.56
CA ASN A 69 -17.74 13.37 -28.80
C ASN A 69 -19.05 12.57 -28.91
N ASN A 70 -19.15 11.47 -28.18
CA ASN A 70 -20.30 10.58 -28.19
C ASN A 70 -21.18 10.86 -26.98
N PHE A 71 -22.31 11.53 -27.20
CA PHE A 71 -23.24 11.91 -26.13
C PHE A 71 -23.72 10.73 -25.30
N ILE A 72 -24.05 9.59 -25.94
CA ILE A 72 -24.54 8.40 -25.25
C ILE A 72 -23.46 7.82 -24.34
N LEU A 73 -22.22 7.67 -24.84
CA LEU A 73 -21.10 7.20 -24.05
C LEU A 73 -20.79 8.14 -22.88
N GLY A 74 -20.81 9.45 -23.13
CA GLY A 74 -20.64 10.47 -22.11
C GLY A 74 -21.72 10.35 -21.02
N LEU A 75 -22.98 10.23 -21.42
CA LEU A 75 -24.10 10.07 -20.50
C LEU A 75 -23.97 8.79 -19.65
N ILE A 76 -23.62 7.66 -20.26
CA ILE A 76 -23.40 6.39 -19.55
C ILE A 76 -22.29 6.55 -18.50
N LEU A 77 -21.14 7.13 -18.88
CA LEU A 77 -20.00 7.31 -17.98
C LEU A 77 -20.32 8.26 -16.82
N VAL A 78 -20.98 9.39 -17.10
CA VAL A 78 -21.43 10.32 -16.06
C VAL A 78 -22.41 9.63 -15.11
N THR A 79 -23.38 8.88 -15.65
CA THR A 79 -24.34 8.13 -14.82
C THR A 79 -23.64 7.10 -13.94
N LEU A 80 -22.68 6.34 -14.48
CA LEU A 80 -21.90 5.38 -13.69
C LEU A 80 -21.10 6.07 -12.57
N VAL A 81 -20.45 7.20 -12.87
CA VAL A 81 -19.70 7.97 -11.86
C VAL A 81 -20.64 8.47 -10.77
N LEU A 82 -21.81 9.02 -11.12
CA LEU A 82 -22.79 9.52 -10.15
C LEU A 82 -23.43 8.40 -9.31
N LEU A 83 -23.63 7.21 -9.87
CA LEU A 83 -24.20 6.07 -9.13
C LEU A 83 -23.17 5.36 -8.24
N THR A 84 -21.88 5.43 -8.59
CA THR A 84 -20.81 4.71 -7.87
C THR A 84 -20.84 4.95 -6.36
N PRO A 85 -20.91 6.19 -5.82
CA PRO A 85 -20.93 6.39 -4.36
C PRO A 85 -22.16 5.76 -3.69
N PHE A 86 -23.33 5.80 -4.32
CA PHE A 86 -24.56 5.17 -3.76
C PHE A 86 -24.46 3.64 -3.75
N LEU A 87 -23.96 3.05 -4.83
CA LEU A 87 -23.69 1.60 -4.89
C LEU A 87 -22.63 1.19 -3.85
N THR A 88 -21.60 1.99 -3.68
CA THR A 88 -20.55 1.77 -2.67
C THR A 88 -21.14 1.81 -1.26
N ILE A 89 -21.97 2.81 -0.93
CA ILE A 89 -22.65 2.90 0.36
C ILE A 89 -23.50 1.65 0.61
N GLY A 90 -24.34 1.26 -0.36
CA GLY A 90 -25.18 0.06 -0.26
C GLY A 90 -24.34 -1.21 -0.03
N PHE A 91 -23.26 -1.38 -0.80
CA PHE A 91 -22.32 -2.48 -0.63
C PHE A 91 -21.68 -2.51 0.76
N LEU A 92 -21.20 -1.37 1.27
CA LEU A 92 -20.56 -1.28 2.59
C LEU A 92 -21.54 -1.59 3.72
N LEU A 93 -22.80 -1.14 3.62
CA LEU A 93 -23.85 -1.46 4.61
C LEU A 93 -24.15 -2.95 4.62
N ILE A 94 -24.32 -3.58 3.46
CA ILE A 94 -24.50 -5.04 3.36
C ILE A 94 -23.28 -5.78 3.91
N ASN A 95 -22.08 -5.35 3.55
CA ASN A 95 -20.84 -5.94 4.05
C ASN A 95 -20.73 -5.84 5.58
N THR A 96 -21.14 -4.73 6.18
CA THR A 96 -21.19 -4.58 7.65
C THR A 96 -22.03 -5.67 8.30
N ILE A 97 -23.23 -5.93 7.78
CA ILE A 97 -24.12 -6.98 8.30
C ILE A 97 -23.43 -8.36 8.22
N VAL A 98 -22.79 -8.66 7.10
CA VAL A 98 -22.10 -9.93 6.89
C VAL A 98 -20.91 -10.10 7.84
N VAL A 99 -20.10 -9.03 7.98
CA VAL A 99 -18.91 -9.06 8.86
C VAL A 99 -19.32 -9.20 10.33
N VAL A 100 -20.30 -8.43 10.80
CA VAL A 100 -20.80 -8.50 12.18
C VAL A 100 -21.41 -9.89 12.48
N ARG A 101 -22.13 -10.50 11.54
CA ARG A 101 -22.68 -11.86 11.71
C ARG A 101 -21.58 -12.92 11.83
N ASN A 102 -20.45 -12.77 11.14
CA ASN A 102 -19.38 -13.77 11.13
C ASN A 102 -18.34 -13.56 12.23
N ASN A 103 -18.02 -12.30 12.59
CA ASN A 103 -16.94 -11.96 13.52
C ASN A 103 -17.43 -11.34 14.84
N GLY A 104 -18.75 -11.14 14.97
CA GLY A 104 -19.30 -10.40 16.11
C GLY A 104 -19.15 -8.90 15.98
N PHE A 105 -19.73 -8.18 16.96
CA PHE A 105 -19.68 -6.72 17.04
C PHE A 105 -18.33 -6.26 17.60
N SER A 106 -17.60 -5.46 16.83
CA SER A 106 -16.35 -4.81 17.23
C SER A 106 -16.15 -3.52 16.42
N LEU A 107 -15.27 -2.62 16.87
CA LEU A 107 -14.93 -1.42 16.11
C LEU A 107 -14.40 -1.77 14.71
N THR A 108 -13.59 -2.82 14.60
CA THR A 108 -13.09 -3.30 13.31
C THR A 108 -14.20 -3.80 12.40
N SER A 109 -15.19 -4.54 12.93
CA SER A 109 -16.36 -5.02 12.17
C SER A 109 -17.25 -3.87 11.70
N MET A 110 -17.22 -2.72 12.38
CA MET A 110 -17.99 -1.52 12.03
C MET A 110 -17.29 -0.60 11.02
N LEU A 111 -16.04 -0.85 10.64
CA LEU A 111 -15.32 -0.01 9.67
C LEU A 111 -16.06 0.22 8.35
N PRO A 112 -16.69 -0.77 7.70
CA PRO A 112 -17.47 -0.52 6.50
C PRO A 112 -18.67 0.39 6.75
N PHE A 113 -19.34 0.28 7.90
CA PHE A 113 -20.44 1.20 8.30
C PHE A 113 -19.95 2.63 8.48
N LEU A 114 -18.83 2.81 9.17
CA LEU A 114 -18.22 4.14 9.36
C LEU A 114 -17.80 4.77 8.03
N MET A 115 -17.27 3.97 7.10
CA MET A 115 -16.93 4.43 5.76
C MET A 115 -18.18 4.80 4.96
N ALA A 116 -19.27 4.04 5.06
CA ALA A 116 -20.55 4.39 4.44
C ALA A 116 -21.10 5.72 5.00
N GLY A 117 -21.09 5.90 6.32
CA GLY A 117 -21.46 7.14 6.99
C GLY A 117 -20.62 8.34 6.55
N PHE A 118 -19.32 8.16 6.43
CA PHE A 118 -18.40 9.16 5.89
C PHE A 118 -18.79 9.59 4.46
N LEU A 119 -19.08 8.63 3.57
CA LEU A 119 -19.51 8.93 2.20
C LEU A 119 -20.87 9.67 2.16
N VAL A 120 -21.82 9.25 3.01
CA VAL A 120 -23.11 9.95 3.13
C VAL A 120 -22.88 11.39 3.59
N LEU A 121 -22.06 11.62 4.60
CA LEU A 121 -21.76 12.95 5.11
C LEU A 121 -21.02 13.80 4.05
N LEU A 122 -20.10 13.19 3.30
CA LEU A 122 -19.39 13.87 2.22
C LEU A 122 -20.34 14.35 1.12
N ILE A 123 -21.31 13.50 0.71
CA ILE A 123 -22.31 13.85 -0.31
C ILE A 123 -23.28 14.92 0.23
N ALA A 124 -23.68 14.83 1.50
CA ALA A 124 -24.64 15.74 2.11
C ALA A 124 -24.03 17.10 2.53
N SER A 125 -22.69 17.17 2.69
CA SER A 125 -22.02 18.35 3.23
C SER A 125 -22.37 19.67 2.52
N PRO A 126 -22.51 19.76 1.17
CA PRO A 126 -22.88 21.01 0.52
C PRO A 126 -24.32 21.47 0.82
N THR A 127 -25.22 20.53 1.12
CA THR A 127 -26.62 20.84 1.41
C THR A 127 -26.84 21.17 2.88
N ILE A 128 -26.05 20.60 3.78
CA ILE A 128 -26.13 20.82 5.23
C ILE A 128 -25.97 22.30 5.59
N VAL A 129 -25.11 23.04 4.87
CA VAL A 129 -24.87 24.48 5.05
C VAL A 129 -26.16 25.31 5.06
N ASN A 130 -27.14 24.91 4.23
CA ASN A 130 -28.38 25.66 4.08
C ASN A 130 -29.31 25.61 5.29
N TYR A 131 -29.09 24.73 6.26
CA TYR A 131 -29.89 24.58 7.47
C TYR A 131 -29.38 25.45 8.63
N PHE A 132 -28.27 26.19 8.43
CA PHE A 132 -27.69 27.03 9.46
C PHE A 132 -28.04 28.51 9.25
N ASP A 133 -28.17 29.25 10.37
CA ASP A 133 -28.43 30.69 10.36
C ASP A 133 -27.31 31.47 9.63
N PRO A 134 -27.65 32.57 8.94
CA PRO A 134 -26.67 33.39 8.20
C PRO A 134 -25.47 33.81 9.05
N ASP A 135 -25.65 34.09 10.34
CA ASP A 135 -24.59 34.58 11.24
C ASP A 135 -23.49 33.55 11.50
N VAL A 136 -23.83 32.26 11.50
CA VAL A 136 -22.87 31.17 11.72
C VAL A 136 -22.49 30.45 10.42
N ARG A 137 -23.21 30.73 9.33
CA ARG A 137 -23.07 30.02 8.05
C ARG A 137 -21.66 30.07 7.51
N HIS A 138 -20.94 31.18 7.62
CA HIS A 138 -19.59 31.34 7.14
C HIS A 138 -18.61 30.36 7.83
N ILE A 139 -18.77 30.15 9.14
CA ILE A 139 -17.97 29.17 9.91
C ILE A 139 -18.29 27.75 9.43
N ILE A 140 -19.60 27.47 9.26
CA ILE A 140 -20.04 26.15 8.78
C ILE A 140 -19.55 25.86 7.37
N VAL A 141 -19.60 26.85 6.46
CA VAL A 141 -19.04 26.76 5.11
C VAL A 141 -17.55 26.44 5.16
N PHE A 142 -16.80 27.14 6.01
CA PHE A 142 -15.38 26.89 6.17
C PHE A 142 -15.09 25.44 6.65
N VAL A 143 -15.78 25.00 7.72
CA VAL A 143 -15.57 23.66 8.31
C VAL A 143 -15.99 22.55 7.34
N LEU A 144 -17.19 22.65 6.76
CA LEU A 144 -17.69 21.65 5.81
C LEU A 144 -16.92 21.69 4.48
N GLY A 145 -16.45 22.86 4.05
CA GLY A 145 -15.60 22.99 2.87
C GLY A 145 -14.25 22.31 3.08
N LEU A 146 -13.62 22.49 4.25
CA LEU A 146 -12.39 21.76 4.61
C LEU A 146 -12.65 20.25 4.65
N PHE A 147 -13.71 19.81 5.34
CA PHE A 147 -14.10 18.41 5.39
C PHE A 147 -14.34 17.83 3.99
N THR A 148 -15.00 18.57 3.10
CA THR A 148 -15.26 18.12 1.73
C THR A 148 -13.95 17.97 0.93
N LEU A 149 -13.06 18.95 1.03
CA LEU A 149 -11.78 18.93 0.31
C LEU A 149 -10.88 17.77 0.79
N GLU A 150 -10.73 17.61 2.09
CA GLU A 150 -9.97 16.51 2.69
C GLU A 150 -10.64 15.15 2.41
N GLY A 151 -11.96 15.10 2.45
CA GLY A 151 -12.74 13.90 2.15
C GLY A 151 -12.63 13.48 0.68
N LEU A 152 -12.57 14.41 -0.26
CA LEU A 152 -12.32 14.12 -1.67
C LEU A 152 -10.90 13.60 -1.87
N TRP A 153 -9.91 14.19 -1.21
CA TRP A 153 -8.53 13.71 -1.24
C TRP A 153 -8.43 12.30 -0.65
N PHE A 154 -9.07 12.05 0.48
CA PHE A 154 -9.14 10.73 1.11
C PHE A 154 -9.78 9.69 0.17
N SER A 155 -10.90 10.04 -0.46
CA SER A 155 -11.58 9.15 -1.42
C SER A 155 -10.73 8.88 -2.66
N PHE A 156 -10.06 9.90 -3.19
CA PHE A 156 -9.14 9.78 -4.32
C PHE A 156 -7.98 8.83 -3.97
N THR A 157 -7.34 9.02 -2.82
CA THR A 157 -6.21 8.19 -2.38
C THR A 157 -6.63 6.75 -2.08
N PHE A 158 -7.86 6.57 -1.54
CA PHE A 158 -8.45 5.23 -1.33
C PHE A 158 -8.64 4.48 -2.65
N MET A 159 -9.26 5.12 -3.64
CA MET A 159 -9.48 4.52 -4.96
C MET A 159 -8.15 4.25 -5.68
N ALA A 160 -7.20 5.18 -5.59
CA ALA A 160 -5.87 5.01 -6.15
C ALA A 160 -5.14 3.79 -5.55
N LEU A 161 -5.16 3.65 -4.22
CA LEU A 161 -4.55 2.51 -3.54
C LEU A 161 -5.26 1.19 -3.86
N LEU A 162 -6.60 1.20 -3.88
CA LEU A 162 -7.41 0.03 -4.23
C LEU A 162 -7.04 -0.49 -5.62
N PHE A 163 -7.03 0.40 -6.61
CA PHE A 163 -6.67 0.08 -7.97
C PHE A 163 -5.21 -0.39 -8.09
N TYR A 164 -4.28 0.35 -7.48
CA TYR A 164 -2.86 0.03 -7.55
C TYR A 164 -2.51 -1.27 -6.81
N SER A 165 -3.17 -1.56 -5.70
CA SER A 165 -3.00 -2.84 -4.98
C SER A 165 -3.40 -4.03 -5.85
N TRP A 166 -4.41 -3.85 -6.71
CA TRP A 166 -4.80 -4.85 -7.70
C TRP A 166 -3.74 -4.97 -8.81
N VAL A 167 -3.30 -3.85 -9.40
CA VAL A 167 -2.23 -3.82 -10.42
C VAL A 167 -0.93 -4.42 -9.89
N TYR A 168 -0.54 -4.06 -8.66
CA TYR A 168 0.69 -4.56 -8.03
C TYR A 168 0.69 -6.09 -7.90
N ARG A 169 -0.46 -6.72 -7.65
CA ARG A 169 -0.56 -8.18 -7.59
C ARG A 169 -0.39 -8.87 -8.93
N LEU A 170 -0.61 -8.17 -10.04
CA LEU A 170 -0.43 -8.68 -11.40
C LEU A 170 1.03 -8.60 -11.88
N LEU A 171 1.91 -7.90 -11.16
CA LEU A 171 3.31 -7.77 -11.55
C LEU A 171 4.00 -9.13 -11.54
N PRO A 172 4.91 -9.38 -12.50
CA PRO A 172 5.69 -10.61 -12.53
C PRO A 172 6.52 -10.74 -11.26
N ARG A 173 6.56 -11.96 -10.71
CA ARG A 173 7.32 -12.30 -9.52
C ARG A 173 8.53 -13.14 -9.92
N ARG A 174 9.56 -13.15 -9.05
CA ARG A 174 10.68 -14.04 -9.20
C ARG A 174 10.23 -15.50 -9.13
N ARG A 175 10.99 -16.40 -9.71
CA ARG A 175 10.66 -17.82 -9.69
C ARG A 175 11.30 -18.56 -8.51
N GLN A 176 12.35 -18.00 -7.92
CA GLN A 176 13.07 -18.58 -6.79
C GLN A 176 13.39 -17.50 -5.75
N TYR A 177 13.30 -17.89 -4.49
CA TYR A 177 13.61 -17.07 -3.33
C TYR A 177 14.49 -17.87 -2.38
N ASP A 178 15.53 -17.22 -1.85
CA ASP A 178 16.42 -17.80 -0.84
C ASP A 178 15.74 -17.82 0.53
N TYR A 179 14.88 -16.83 0.78
CA TYR A 179 14.10 -16.73 2.02
C TYR A 179 12.63 -16.40 1.74
N ILE A 180 11.74 -17.08 2.47
CA ILE A 180 10.31 -16.87 2.42
C ILE A 180 9.86 -16.42 3.81
N ILE A 181 9.61 -15.11 4.00
CA ILE A 181 9.12 -14.55 5.25
C ILE A 181 7.61 -14.74 5.31
N ILE A 182 7.11 -15.35 6.39
CA ILE A 182 5.67 -15.49 6.65
C ILE A 182 5.31 -14.58 7.82
N HIS A 183 4.42 -13.63 7.57
CA HIS A 183 3.93 -12.69 8.60
C HIS A 183 2.80 -13.31 9.42
N GLY A 184 2.80 -13.08 10.73
CA GLY A 184 1.74 -13.43 11.65
C GLY A 184 0.39 -12.76 11.33
N ALA A 185 -0.71 -13.38 11.78
CA ALA A 185 -2.09 -12.89 11.56
C ALA A 185 -3.06 -13.32 12.69
N GLY A 186 -2.54 -13.61 13.87
CA GLY A 186 -3.30 -14.03 15.04
C GLY A 186 -3.47 -15.55 15.17
N LEU A 187 -3.66 -15.99 16.40
CA LEU A 187 -3.85 -17.39 16.76
C LEU A 187 -5.29 -17.66 17.22
N ASP A 188 -5.67 -18.93 17.13
CA ASP A 188 -6.86 -19.51 17.76
C ASP A 188 -6.39 -20.58 18.78
N GLY A 189 -6.24 -20.16 20.03
CA GLY A 189 -5.50 -20.92 21.01
C GLY A 189 -4.04 -21.11 20.60
N PRO A 190 -3.50 -22.36 20.59
CA PRO A 190 -2.12 -22.65 20.19
C PRO A 190 -1.97 -22.82 18.65
N ARG A 191 -3.05 -22.71 17.88
CA ARG A 191 -3.05 -22.99 16.42
C ARG A 191 -3.21 -21.74 15.61
N PRO A 192 -2.65 -21.73 14.37
CA PRO A 192 -2.88 -20.63 13.43
C PRO A 192 -4.37 -20.43 13.13
N THR A 193 -4.86 -19.17 13.15
CA THR A 193 -6.18 -18.84 12.61
C THR A 193 -6.28 -19.27 11.13
N PRO A 194 -7.49 -19.44 10.57
CA PRO A 194 -7.66 -19.72 9.13
C PRO A 194 -6.94 -18.71 8.20
N LEU A 195 -6.81 -17.47 8.66
CA LEU A 195 -6.08 -16.42 7.91
C LEU A 195 -4.58 -16.68 7.92
N LEU A 196 -4.02 -17.02 9.07
CA LEU A 196 -2.60 -17.36 9.22
C LEU A 196 -2.26 -18.68 8.52
N ALA A 197 -3.09 -19.71 8.68
CA ALA A 197 -2.93 -20.99 7.97
C ALA A 197 -2.90 -20.78 6.44
N GLY A 198 -3.76 -19.92 5.90
CA GLY A 198 -3.74 -19.57 4.48
C GLY A 198 -2.44 -18.89 4.02
N ARG A 199 -1.75 -18.13 4.89
CA ARG A 199 -0.42 -17.59 4.60
C ARG A 199 0.64 -18.69 4.58
N ILE A 200 0.60 -19.59 5.56
CA ILE A 200 1.54 -20.71 5.65
C ILE A 200 1.38 -21.63 4.44
N ASP A 201 0.15 -21.99 4.10
CA ASP A 201 -0.15 -22.83 2.93
C ASP A 201 0.32 -22.18 1.62
N LYS A 202 0.17 -20.84 1.50
CA LYS A 202 0.68 -20.09 0.34
C LYS A 202 2.20 -20.09 0.25
N ALA A 203 2.87 -19.99 1.38
CA ALA A 203 4.32 -20.07 1.46
C ALA A 203 4.83 -21.48 1.11
N LEU A 204 4.13 -22.54 1.60
CA LEU A 204 4.40 -23.93 1.24
C LEU A 204 4.19 -24.19 -0.26
N GLU A 205 3.11 -23.66 -0.85
CA GLU A 205 2.87 -23.74 -2.30
C GLU A 205 4.05 -23.13 -3.08
N LEU A 206 4.55 -21.97 -2.64
CA LEU A 206 5.68 -21.29 -3.26
C LEU A 206 6.97 -22.12 -3.13
N TRP A 207 7.28 -22.61 -1.92
CA TRP A 207 8.46 -23.42 -1.64
C TRP A 207 8.48 -24.73 -2.44
N ASN A 208 7.32 -25.41 -2.55
CA ASN A 208 7.19 -26.59 -3.38
C ASN A 208 7.37 -26.28 -4.87
N LYS A 209 6.86 -25.15 -5.37
CA LYS A 209 7.04 -24.73 -6.77
C LYS A 209 8.50 -24.44 -7.12
N GLN A 210 9.30 -24.02 -6.16
CA GLN A 210 10.75 -23.80 -6.34
C GLN A 210 11.60 -25.03 -5.92
N HIS A 211 11.00 -26.23 -5.94
CA HIS A 211 11.68 -27.50 -5.63
C HIS A 211 12.30 -27.53 -4.23
N GLN A 212 11.59 -26.99 -3.25
CA GLN A 212 12.00 -26.92 -1.85
C GLN A 212 13.31 -26.13 -1.62
N HIS A 213 13.62 -25.21 -2.52
CA HIS A 213 14.74 -24.29 -2.37
C HIS A 213 14.43 -23.19 -1.36
N GLY A 214 15.46 -22.76 -0.60
CA GLY A 214 15.38 -21.65 0.36
C GLY A 214 14.81 -22.04 1.71
N LYS A 215 14.84 -21.08 2.65
CA LYS A 215 14.37 -21.24 4.03
C LYS A 215 13.14 -20.39 4.32
N PHE A 216 12.31 -20.86 5.23
CA PHE A 216 11.24 -20.08 5.81
C PHE A 216 11.78 -19.19 6.95
N VAL A 217 11.24 -17.97 7.04
CA VAL A 217 11.38 -17.11 8.22
C VAL A 217 9.97 -16.87 8.74
N VAL A 218 9.58 -17.59 9.79
CA VAL A 218 8.29 -17.40 10.44
C VAL A 218 8.41 -16.25 11.44
N SER A 219 7.60 -15.19 11.25
CA SER A 219 7.76 -13.95 12.01
C SER A 219 6.44 -13.49 12.63
N GLY A 220 6.42 -13.41 13.93
CA GLY A 220 5.30 -12.95 14.75
C GLY A 220 5.52 -13.28 16.23
N GLY A 221 5.44 -12.24 17.07
CA GLY A 221 5.57 -12.37 18.52
C GLY A 221 4.36 -13.02 19.18
N GLN A 222 4.31 -12.96 20.50
CA GLN A 222 3.20 -13.45 21.30
C GLN A 222 2.28 -12.29 21.67
N GLY A 223 1.02 -12.37 21.28
CA GLY A 223 -0.02 -11.46 21.73
C GLY A 223 -0.32 -11.60 23.22
N ALA A 224 -0.90 -10.58 23.84
CA ALA A 224 -1.19 -10.57 25.27
C ALA A 224 -2.19 -11.68 25.73
N ASP A 225 -3.00 -12.16 24.81
CA ASP A 225 -4.02 -13.20 24.98
C ASP A 225 -3.62 -14.54 24.32
N GLU A 226 -2.40 -14.66 23.81
CA GLU A 226 -1.90 -15.85 23.14
C GLU A 226 -1.05 -16.72 24.08
N VAL A 227 -1.19 -18.04 23.93
CA VAL A 227 -0.48 -19.04 24.77
C VAL A 227 0.95 -19.26 24.27
N VAL A 228 1.16 -19.12 22.95
CA VAL A 228 2.45 -19.27 22.27
C VAL A 228 2.64 -18.09 21.32
N SER A 229 3.87 -17.86 20.84
CA SER A 229 4.10 -16.88 19.79
C SER A 229 3.52 -17.35 18.45
N GLU A 230 3.11 -16.39 17.59
CA GLU A 230 2.66 -16.73 16.23
C GLU A 230 3.75 -17.47 15.45
N ALA A 231 5.02 -17.10 15.65
CA ALA A 231 6.17 -17.78 15.05
C ALA A 231 6.26 -19.24 15.46
N GLN A 232 6.04 -19.56 16.75
CA GLN A 232 6.03 -20.94 17.23
C GLN A 232 4.88 -21.75 16.59
N ALA A 233 3.67 -21.20 16.57
CA ALA A 233 2.53 -21.87 15.95
C ALA A 233 2.73 -22.11 14.45
N MET A 234 3.35 -21.16 13.73
CA MET A 234 3.69 -21.31 12.32
C MET A 234 4.74 -22.38 12.10
N ARG A 235 5.78 -22.43 12.96
CA ARG A 235 6.81 -23.46 12.92
C ARG A 235 6.23 -24.85 13.10
N ASP A 236 5.39 -25.03 14.11
CA ASP A 236 4.77 -26.32 14.42
C ASP A 236 3.88 -26.78 13.26
N TYR A 237 3.11 -25.87 12.66
CA TYR A 237 2.31 -26.15 11.47
C TYR A 237 3.16 -26.58 10.26
N LEU A 238 4.31 -25.93 10.03
CA LEU A 238 5.23 -26.29 8.94
C LEU A 238 5.87 -27.68 9.20
N LEU A 239 6.24 -27.98 10.43
CA LEU A 239 6.76 -29.31 10.82
C LEU A 239 5.71 -30.41 10.61
N GLU A 240 4.46 -30.18 11.00
CA GLU A 240 3.31 -31.08 10.72
C GLU A 240 3.13 -31.32 9.21
N LYS A 241 3.47 -30.35 8.35
CA LYS A 241 3.43 -30.48 6.89
C LYS A 241 4.69 -31.14 6.29
N GLY A 242 5.65 -31.56 7.12
CA GLY A 242 6.84 -32.26 6.68
C GLY A 242 7.99 -31.35 6.24
N VAL A 243 7.98 -30.07 6.59
CA VAL A 243 9.11 -29.16 6.35
C VAL A 243 10.24 -29.50 7.33
N PRO A 244 11.49 -29.68 6.89
CA PRO A 244 12.62 -29.91 7.78
C PRO A 244 12.85 -28.74 8.73
N GLY A 245 13.18 -29.02 9.99
CA GLY A 245 13.34 -28.00 11.02
C GLY A 245 14.48 -27.01 10.78
N ASP A 246 15.53 -27.42 10.06
CA ASP A 246 16.67 -26.61 9.64
C ASP A 246 16.33 -25.64 8.48
N ALA A 247 15.23 -25.91 7.78
CA ALA A 247 14.66 -24.98 6.78
C ALA A 247 13.77 -23.89 7.39
N ILE A 248 13.59 -23.84 8.74
CA ILE A 248 12.69 -22.90 9.40
C ILE A 248 13.48 -22.05 10.39
N LEU A 249 13.57 -20.75 10.10
CA LEU A 249 14.11 -19.72 11.00
C LEU A 249 12.94 -19.04 11.72
N MET A 250 13.08 -18.80 13.02
CA MET A 250 12.00 -18.29 13.86
C MET A 250 12.32 -16.89 14.39
N GLU A 251 11.37 -15.96 14.21
CA GLU A 251 11.35 -14.61 14.78
C GLU A 251 10.09 -14.47 15.65
N ASP A 252 10.23 -14.37 16.94
CA ASP A 252 9.15 -14.44 17.92
C ASP A 252 9.00 -13.19 18.82
N LYS A 253 9.65 -12.07 18.45
CA LYS A 253 9.70 -10.84 19.27
C LYS A 253 8.90 -9.68 18.71
N SER A 254 8.54 -9.72 17.43
CA SER A 254 7.87 -8.63 16.75
C SER A 254 6.42 -8.47 17.19
N THR A 255 5.98 -7.21 17.28
CA THR A 255 4.59 -6.83 17.60
C THR A 255 3.95 -6.00 16.49
N THR A 256 4.74 -5.55 15.51
CA THR A 256 4.29 -4.73 14.40
C THR A 256 4.82 -5.26 13.06
N THR A 257 4.15 -4.93 11.97
CA THR A 257 4.59 -5.29 10.60
C THR A 257 6.01 -4.80 10.29
N TRP A 258 6.38 -3.63 10.81
CA TRP A 258 7.74 -3.08 10.65
C TRP A 258 8.78 -3.93 11.38
N GLU A 259 8.48 -4.32 12.61
CA GLU A 259 9.35 -5.17 13.42
C GLU A 259 9.48 -6.58 12.81
N ASN A 260 8.36 -7.15 12.31
CA ASN A 260 8.40 -8.43 11.60
C ASN A 260 9.47 -8.42 10.50
N LEU A 261 9.46 -7.40 9.64
CA LEU A 261 10.44 -7.29 8.54
C LEU A 261 11.85 -7.00 9.04
N ARG A 262 11.98 -6.08 10.00
CA ARG A 262 13.28 -5.67 10.53
C ARG A 262 14.00 -6.84 11.24
N TYR A 263 13.26 -7.58 12.10
CA TYR A 263 13.84 -8.68 12.85
C TYR A 263 14.07 -9.92 11.96
N SER A 264 13.18 -10.17 10.99
CA SER A 264 13.41 -11.19 9.96
C SER A 264 14.69 -10.93 9.18
N LEU A 265 14.96 -9.66 8.80
CA LEU A 265 16.20 -9.28 8.11
C LEU A 265 17.43 -9.55 8.98
N ALA A 266 17.36 -9.26 10.28
CA ALA A 266 18.47 -9.55 11.20
C ALA A 266 18.75 -11.06 11.29
N ILE A 267 17.71 -11.90 11.36
CA ILE A 267 17.84 -13.37 11.38
C ILE A 267 18.40 -13.88 10.06
N ILE A 268 17.96 -13.39 8.91
CA ILE A 268 18.49 -13.75 7.60
C ILE A 268 20.00 -13.43 7.51
N ASN A 269 20.39 -12.23 7.97
CA ASN A 269 21.80 -11.84 7.95
C ASN A 269 22.65 -12.73 8.86
N ALA A 270 22.15 -13.13 10.03
CA ALA A 270 22.84 -14.05 10.93
C ALA A 270 22.96 -15.46 10.32
N ASP A 271 21.91 -16.00 9.71
CA ASP A 271 21.93 -17.30 9.04
C ASP A 271 22.95 -17.34 7.89
N ARG A 272 23.04 -16.26 7.13
CA ARG A 272 24.02 -16.14 6.05
C ARG A 272 25.46 -16.04 6.54
N ALA A 273 25.71 -15.32 7.61
CA ALA A 273 27.04 -15.23 8.22
C ALA A 273 27.56 -16.62 8.64
N THR A 274 26.71 -17.40 9.32
CA THR A 274 27.07 -18.77 9.72
C THR A 274 27.31 -19.71 8.52
N GLY A 275 26.56 -19.54 7.42
CA GLY A 275 26.74 -20.30 6.17
C GLY A 275 28.04 -19.97 5.44
N VAL A 276 28.48 -18.72 5.47
CA VAL A 276 29.73 -18.25 4.86
C VAL A 276 30.94 -18.82 5.65
N ASP A 277 30.89 -18.79 6.98
CA ASP A 277 31.98 -19.32 7.82
C ASP A 277 32.11 -20.84 7.65
N ALA A 278 31.01 -21.57 7.52
CA ALA A 278 31.03 -23.01 7.25
C ALA A 278 31.64 -23.35 5.87
N THR A 279 31.33 -22.56 4.84
CA THR A 279 31.93 -22.76 3.47
C THR A 279 33.36 -22.35 3.42
N SER A 280 33.79 -21.29 4.09
CA SER A 280 35.20 -20.89 4.16
C SER A 280 36.03 -21.89 4.95
N SER A 281 35.52 -22.42 6.05
CA SER A 281 36.16 -23.47 6.86
C SER A 281 36.30 -24.78 6.07
N ALA A 282 35.30 -25.17 5.28
CA ALA A 282 35.37 -26.35 4.41
C ALA A 282 36.34 -26.18 3.24
N ALA A 283 36.44 -24.96 2.66
CA ALA A 283 37.40 -24.64 1.63
C ALA A 283 38.83 -24.61 2.14
N VAL A 284 39.08 -24.15 3.37
CA VAL A 284 40.40 -24.19 4.03
C VAL A 284 40.78 -25.60 4.41
N ALA A 285 39.82 -26.46 4.78
CA ALA A 285 40.07 -27.87 5.11
C ALA A 285 40.40 -28.70 3.85
N SER A 286 40.01 -28.26 2.65
CA SER A 286 40.32 -28.94 1.37
C SER A 286 41.60 -28.45 0.71
N SER A 287 42.16 -27.31 1.09
CA SER A 287 43.48 -26.79 0.65
C SER A 287 44.45 -26.88 1.82
N GLY A 288 45.04 -28.06 2.01
CA GLY A 288 46.12 -28.24 2.98
C GLY A 288 47.37 -27.49 2.55
N ASP A 289 47.54 -26.26 3.00
CA ASP A 289 48.87 -25.67 3.20
C ASP A 289 48.78 -24.59 4.31
N VAL A 290 49.62 -24.80 5.34
CA VAL A 290 49.66 -23.98 6.57
C VAL A 290 50.74 -22.93 6.40
N THR A 291 50.40 -21.67 6.42
CA THR A 291 51.29 -20.60 6.86
C THR A 291 50.55 -19.59 7.73
N THR A 292 50.84 -19.67 9.01
CA THR A 292 50.46 -18.73 10.06
C THR A 292 51.13 -17.39 9.85
N THR A 293 50.34 -16.33 9.79
CA THR A 293 50.74 -14.98 10.26
C THR A 293 49.60 -14.33 11.02
N ALA A 294 49.85 -14.14 12.31
CA ALA A 294 49.03 -13.37 13.21
C ALA A 294 49.22 -11.86 12.91
N SER A 295 48.16 -11.12 12.81
CA SER A 295 48.20 -9.68 13.07
C SER A 295 46.83 -9.14 13.48
N ASP A 296 46.77 -8.72 14.69
CA ASP A 296 46.07 -7.60 15.33
C ASP A 296 44.57 -7.39 15.13
N ALA A 297 43.87 -7.72 16.22
CA ALA A 297 42.54 -7.21 16.55
C ALA A 297 42.57 -5.70 16.80
N SER A 298 41.91 -4.92 15.99
CA SER A 298 41.51 -3.55 16.31
C SER A 298 40.00 -3.46 16.43
N THR A 299 39.56 -3.20 17.65
CA THR A 299 38.24 -2.71 18.05
C THR A 299 37.77 -1.57 17.16
N SER A 300 36.66 -1.73 16.46
CA SER A 300 35.95 -0.63 15.85
C SER A 300 34.49 -0.60 16.29
N ASN A 301 34.15 0.57 16.80
CA ASN A 301 32.90 1.06 17.35
C ASN A 301 31.64 0.61 16.57
N ALA A 302 30.65 0.19 17.34
CA ALA A 302 29.27 0.00 16.91
C ALA A 302 28.63 1.35 16.54
N SER A 303 28.79 1.76 15.31
CA SER A 303 27.89 2.72 14.63
C SER A 303 27.04 1.88 13.66
N GLY A 304 25.71 1.86 13.89
CA GLY A 304 24.77 1.02 13.17
C GLY A 304 24.66 1.33 11.69
N THR A 305 25.61 0.91 10.91
CA THR A 305 25.49 0.73 9.47
C THR A 305 24.72 -0.58 9.24
N VAL A 306 23.48 -0.47 8.80
CA VAL A 306 22.72 -1.58 8.20
C VAL A 306 23.63 -2.15 7.11
N ALA A 307 24.15 -3.37 7.33
CA ALA A 307 24.96 -4.08 6.37
C ALA A 307 24.24 -4.11 5.03
N SER A 308 24.92 -3.69 3.97
CA SER A 308 24.40 -3.71 2.60
C SER A 308 23.78 -5.08 2.31
N ASN A 309 22.48 -5.07 1.88
CA ASN A 309 21.78 -6.26 1.42
C ASN A 309 22.64 -7.01 0.41
N GLY A 310 23.35 -8.06 0.86
CA GLY A 310 24.01 -9.00 -0.03
C GLY A 310 23.03 -9.64 -0.99
N ASP A 311 23.50 -10.23 -2.07
CA ASP A 311 22.71 -10.83 -3.15
C ASP A 311 21.87 -12.02 -2.68
N PHE A 312 20.74 -11.77 -2.00
CA PHE A 312 19.73 -12.77 -1.73
C PHE A 312 18.34 -12.28 -2.14
N THR A 313 17.47 -13.20 -2.45
CA THR A 313 16.12 -12.94 -2.90
C THR A 313 15.13 -13.33 -1.81
N THR A 314 14.13 -12.47 -1.56
CA THR A 314 13.16 -12.70 -0.49
C THR A 314 11.73 -12.61 -1.02
N ALA A 315 10.87 -13.52 -0.57
CA ALA A 315 9.43 -13.38 -0.66
C ALA A 315 8.86 -13.00 0.71
N VAL A 316 7.91 -12.07 0.73
CA VAL A 316 7.10 -11.77 1.93
C VAL A 316 5.69 -12.27 1.68
N VAL A 317 5.32 -13.35 2.36
CA VAL A 317 4.00 -13.96 2.25
C VAL A 317 3.08 -13.42 3.33
N THR A 318 1.98 -12.82 2.89
CA THR A 318 0.97 -12.22 3.77
C THR A 318 -0.41 -12.31 3.12
N SER A 319 -1.46 -11.79 3.75
CA SER A 319 -2.80 -11.75 3.14
C SER A 319 -2.85 -10.75 1.98
N ASP A 320 -3.65 -11.02 0.97
CA ASP A 320 -3.72 -10.26 -0.28
C ASP A 320 -4.05 -8.77 -0.11
N PHE A 321 -4.84 -8.41 0.92
CA PHE A 321 -5.12 -7.00 1.27
C PHE A 321 -3.91 -6.30 1.91
N HIS A 322 -2.98 -7.05 2.51
CA HIS A 322 -1.83 -6.53 3.28
C HIS A 322 -0.53 -6.44 2.46
N VAL A 323 -0.49 -7.08 1.29
CA VAL A 323 0.71 -7.21 0.45
C VAL A 323 1.38 -5.87 0.16
N PHE A 324 0.59 -4.86 -0.18
CA PHE A 324 1.14 -3.56 -0.59
C PHE A 324 1.89 -2.88 0.57
N ARG A 325 1.30 -2.84 1.78
CA ARG A 325 1.95 -2.24 2.96
C ARG A 325 3.22 -3.00 3.37
N CYS A 326 3.19 -4.32 3.32
CA CYS A 326 4.40 -5.11 3.59
C CYS A 326 5.50 -4.82 2.55
N ALA A 327 5.15 -4.71 1.27
CA ALA A 327 6.11 -4.42 0.20
C ALA A 327 6.71 -3.01 0.35
N GLU A 328 5.92 -2.01 0.71
CA GLU A 328 6.38 -0.64 1.00
C GLU A 328 7.33 -0.61 2.20
N TYR A 329 6.99 -1.31 3.29
CA TYR A 329 7.86 -1.39 4.47
C TYR A 329 9.15 -2.15 4.18
N ALA A 330 9.10 -3.22 3.39
CA ALA A 330 10.29 -3.92 2.93
C ALA A 330 11.20 -2.99 2.10
N HIS A 331 10.62 -2.18 1.21
CA HIS A 331 11.38 -1.16 0.47
C HIS A 331 12.07 -0.16 1.41
N ASN A 332 11.33 0.38 2.39
CA ASN A 332 11.85 1.37 3.34
C ASN A 332 12.98 0.81 4.23
N LEU A 333 12.99 -0.51 4.46
CA LEU A 333 14.07 -1.24 5.14
C LEU A 333 15.20 -1.67 4.19
N GLY A 334 15.12 -1.35 2.90
CA GLY A 334 16.11 -1.76 1.90
C GLY A 334 16.04 -3.25 1.54
N ILE A 335 14.99 -3.99 1.91
CA ILE A 335 14.83 -5.41 1.61
C ILE A 335 14.35 -5.58 0.15
N LYS A 336 15.11 -6.34 -0.66
CA LYS A 336 14.72 -6.73 -2.01
C LYS A 336 13.72 -7.90 -1.95
N ALA A 337 12.45 -7.60 -1.58
CA ALA A 337 11.41 -8.61 -1.41
C ALA A 337 10.27 -8.44 -2.41
N ASP A 338 9.73 -9.57 -2.88
CA ASP A 338 8.46 -9.63 -3.59
C ASP A 338 7.33 -9.93 -2.60
N GLY A 339 6.26 -9.11 -2.62
CA GLY A 339 5.07 -9.35 -1.81
C GLY A 339 4.18 -10.41 -2.45
N ILE A 340 3.82 -11.45 -1.72
CA ILE A 340 2.97 -12.55 -2.18
C ILE A 340 1.74 -12.63 -1.30
N GLY A 341 0.54 -12.51 -1.92
CA GLY A 341 -0.73 -12.55 -1.23
C GLY A 341 -1.29 -13.96 -1.10
N SER A 342 -1.71 -14.33 0.11
CA SER A 342 -2.64 -15.44 0.33
C SER A 342 -4.07 -14.98 0.16
N HIS A 343 -4.94 -15.86 -0.33
CA HIS A 343 -6.34 -15.55 -0.55
C HIS A 343 -7.09 -15.29 0.76
N THR A 344 -7.85 -14.20 0.77
CA THR A 344 -8.72 -13.82 1.90
C THR A 344 -10.19 -13.99 1.51
N LYS A 345 -11.02 -14.44 2.45
CA LYS A 345 -12.47 -14.56 2.22
C LYS A 345 -13.05 -13.20 1.77
N GLY A 346 -13.78 -13.21 0.66
CA GLY A 346 -14.26 -11.98 0.00
C GLY A 346 -15.13 -11.08 0.88
N TRP A 347 -15.88 -11.63 1.83
CA TRP A 347 -16.71 -10.85 2.76
C TRP A 347 -15.88 -10.08 3.81
N TYR A 348 -14.69 -10.58 4.17
CA TYR A 348 -13.78 -9.92 5.13
C TYR A 348 -12.86 -8.91 4.45
N TRP A 349 -12.58 -9.10 3.17
CA TRP A 349 -11.60 -8.31 2.42
C TRP A 349 -11.83 -6.78 2.48
N PRO A 350 -13.08 -6.25 2.31
CA PRO A 350 -13.31 -4.81 2.35
C PRO A 350 -12.95 -4.19 3.71
N THR A 351 -13.36 -4.84 4.81
CA THR A 351 -13.03 -4.40 6.18
C THR A 351 -11.53 -4.37 6.40
N ALA A 352 -10.83 -5.43 5.99
CA ALA A 352 -9.40 -5.55 6.12
C ALA A 352 -8.68 -4.48 5.27
N PHE A 353 -9.14 -4.24 4.03
CA PHE A 353 -8.55 -3.23 3.16
C PHE A 353 -8.75 -1.80 3.68
N ILE A 354 -9.93 -1.46 4.22
CA ILE A 354 -10.17 -0.16 4.87
C ILE A 354 -9.17 0.05 6.02
N ARG A 355 -8.94 -0.96 6.85
CA ARG A 355 -7.95 -0.91 7.94
C ARG A 355 -6.53 -0.65 7.42
N GLU A 356 -6.14 -1.34 6.35
CA GLU A 356 -4.83 -1.14 5.70
C GLU A 356 -4.69 0.28 5.14
N PHE A 357 -5.72 0.78 4.48
CA PHE A 357 -5.74 2.13 3.95
C PHE A 357 -5.60 3.19 5.06
N ILE A 358 -6.32 3.04 6.18
CA ILE A 358 -6.17 3.92 7.34
C ILE A 358 -4.74 3.91 7.87
N ALA A 359 -4.10 2.73 7.94
CA ALA A 359 -2.71 2.60 8.39
C ALA A 359 -1.73 3.31 7.43
N ILE A 360 -1.92 3.17 6.11
CA ILE A 360 -1.10 3.85 5.09
C ILE A 360 -1.34 5.36 5.14
N THR A 361 -2.59 5.81 5.24
CA THR A 361 -2.95 7.23 5.38
C THR A 361 -2.27 7.85 6.59
N LYS A 362 -2.27 7.15 7.75
CA LYS A 362 -1.57 7.61 8.96
C LYS A 362 -0.06 7.78 8.76
N ALA A 363 0.55 6.95 7.94
CA ALA A 363 1.98 7.08 7.59
C ALA A 363 2.26 8.23 6.60
N HIS A 364 1.22 8.71 5.87
CA HIS A 364 1.33 9.72 4.83
C HIS A 364 0.40 10.92 5.09
N LEU A 365 0.45 11.52 6.28
CA LEU A 365 -0.45 12.63 6.67
C LEU A 365 -0.06 13.99 6.08
N TRP A 366 1.17 14.17 5.61
CA TRP A 366 1.65 15.47 5.14
C TRP A 366 0.79 16.12 4.03
N PRO A 367 0.20 15.39 3.03
CA PRO A 367 -0.64 16.02 2.03
C PRO A 367 -1.90 16.65 2.63
N TYR A 368 -2.50 16.01 3.63
CA TYR A 368 -3.67 16.55 4.36
C TYR A 368 -3.30 17.87 5.06
N LEU A 369 -2.14 17.92 5.72
CA LEU A 369 -1.66 19.16 6.36
C LEU A 369 -1.43 20.28 5.34
N VAL A 370 -0.93 19.96 4.15
CA VAL A 370 -0.71 20.94 3.08
C VAL A 370 -2.06 21.42 2.52
N ILE A 371 -2.98 20.50 2.21
CA ILE A 371 -4.31 20.84 1.68
C ILE A 371 -5.08 21.71 2.69
N GLY A 372 -5.15 21.29 3.95
CA GLY A 372 -5.82 22.03 5.01
C GLY A 372 -5.17 23.39 5.27
N GLY A 373 -3.84 23.45 5.28
CA GLY A 373 -3.09 24.70 5.45
C GLY A 373 -3.34 25.70 4.31
N LEU A 374 -3.28 25.25 3.05
CA LEU A 374 -3.57 26.10 1.89
C LEU A 374 -5.03 26.55 1.85
N TYR A 375 -5.97 25.66 2.14
CA TYR A 375 -7.39 26.01 2.24
C TYR A 375 -7.62 27.08 3.31
N THR A 376 -7.06 26.91 4.50
CA THR A 376 -7.16 27.87 5.59
C THR A 376 -6.53 29.22 5.22
N LEU A 377 -5.33 29.20 4.65
CA LEU A 377 -4.62 30.41 4.21
C LEU A 377 -5.44 31.21 3.19
N ILE A 378 -5.97 30.53 2.16
CA ILE A 378 -6.79 31.18 1.11
C ILE A 378 -8.04 31.82 1.73
N ASN A 379 -8.74 31.11 2.64
CA ASN A 379 -9.93 31.66 3.28
C ASN A 379 -9.61 32.85 4.20
N VAL A 380 -8.51 32.78 4.96
CA VAL A 380 -8.06 33.90 5.81
C VAL A 380 -7.69 35.12 4.96
N LEU A 381 -6.96 34.92 3.86
CA LEU A 381 -6.63 36.01 2.95
C LEU A 381 -7.88 36.63 2.31
N ASN A 382 -8.82 35.82 1.81
CA ASN A 382 -10.06 36.33 1.27
C ASN A 382 -10.86 37.13 2.31
N TYR A 383 -10.92 36.65 3.55
CA TYR A 383 -11.56 37.37 4.64
C TYR A 383 -10.86 38.70 4.93
N ALA A 384 -9.53 38.70 5.02
CA ALA A 384 -8.72 39.91 5.27
C ALA A 384 -8.90 40.94 4.14
N PHE A 385 -8.85 40.52 2.86
CA PHE A 385 -9.08 41.41 1.72
C PHE A 385 -10.47 42.05 1.76
N PHE A 386 -11.50 41.27 2.07
CA PHE A 386 -12.87 41.75 2.17
C PHE A 386 -13.06 42.80 3.29
N TYR A 387 -12.47 42.57 4.47
CA TYR A 387 -12.62 43.48 5.63
C TYR A 387 -11.64 44.66 5.65
N LEU A 388 -10.45 44.50 5.01
CA LEU A 388 -9.47 45.58 4.94
C LEU A 388 -9.72 46.55 3.77
N GLY A 389 -10.75 46.36 2.95
CA GLY A 389 -11.13 47.23 1.85
C GLY A 389 -10.10 47.36 0.75
N VAL A 390 -9.29 46.30 0.52
CA VAL A 390 -8.26 46.25 -0.53
C VAL A 390 -8.86 45.76 -1.85
N ALA A 391 -10.20 45.64 -1.93
CA ALA A 391 -10.94 45.26 -3.12
C ALA A 391 -11.49 46.49 -3.85
#